data_f110bf315e44cd37194d266fc43de9ff
#
_entry.id   f110bf315e44cd37194d266fc43de9ff
#
_cell.length_a   1.000
_cell.length_b   1.000
_cell.length_c   1.000
_cell.angle_alpha   90.00
_cell.angle_beta   90.00
_cell.angle_gamma   90.00
#
_symmetry.space_group_name_H-M   'P 1'
#
loop_
_entity.id
_entity.type
_entity.pdbx_description
1 polymer ?
#
loop_
_entity_poly.entity_id
_entity_poly.type
_entity_poly.pdbx_seq_one_letter_code
_entity_poly.pdbx_strand_id
1 'polypeptide(L)'
;MFAMTPPTFADVDEALAQRDYRAALDMLESMEVVGEDACYRRDIQAAACADRLGLYPLCEEYATRAHSYGDDMADPFALIARAQRRQGLVVEAQAVAMAGMRLHPQSHEIARELTLCLVELGRCEEALPVSQVAINGFPDNVE
;
A
#
# COMPACT_ATOMS: atom_id res chain seq x y z
N MET A 1 28.12 -13.42 25.28
CA MET A 1 26.89 -12.76 24.84
C MET A 1 27.09 -12.14 23.49
N PHE A 2 26.20 -12.41 22.57
CA PHE A 2 26.32 -11.92 21.20
C PHE A 2 25.64 -10.56 21.08
N ALA A 3 26.38 -9.58 20.57
CA ALA A 3 25.78 -8.31 20.18
C ALA A 3 25.01 -8.55 18.90
N MET A 4 23.70 -8.43 18.97
CA MET A 4 22.87 -8.52 17.78
C MET A 4 22.96 -7.21 17.03
N THR A 5 23.40 -7.27 15.79
CA THR A 5 23.33 -6.12 14.89
C THR A 5 21.87 -5.82 14.58
N PRO A 6 21.45 -4.54 14.66
CA PRO A 6 20.10 -4.20 14.26
C PRO A 6 19.87 -4.53 12.79
N PRO A 7 18.63 -4.90 12.41
CA PRO A 7 18.34 -5.20 11.01
C PRO A 7 18.49 -3.96 10.13
N THR A 8 18.84 -4.20 8.88
CA THR A 8 18.98 -3.16 7.87
C THR A 8 17.95 -3.37 6.77
N PHE A 9 17.79 -2.38 5.89
CA PHE A 9 16.91 -2.55 4.73
C PHE A 9 17.39 -3.69 3.81
N ALA A 10 18.68 -3.98 3.77
CA ALA A 10 19.19 -5.13 3.02
C ALA A 10 18.66 -6.45 3.58
N ASP A 11 18.59 -6.57 4.91
CA ASP A 11 18.01 -7.74 5.57
C ASP A 11 16.51 -7.86 5.26
N VAL A 12 15.79 -6.74 5.24
CA VAL A 12 14.38 -6.71 4.88
C VAL A 12 14.19 -7.14 3.43
N ASP A 13 15.01 -6.61 2.52
CA ASP A 13 14.92 -6.95 1.09
C ASP A 13 15.14 -8.45 0.88
N GLU A 14 16.05 -9.06 1.62
CA GLU A 14 16.28 -10.50 1.55
C GLU A 14 15.06 -11.29 2.02
N ALA A 15 14.46 -10.88 3.14
CA ALA A 15 13.25 -11.52 3.64
C ALA A 15 12.08 -11.38 2.65
N LEU A 16 11.96 -10.21 2.01
CA LEU A 16 10.93 -9.98 0.99
C LEU A 16 11.16 -10.84 -0.25
N ALA A 17 12.42 -11.04 -0.65
CA ALA A 17 12.74 -11.92 -1.78
C ALA A 17 12.34 -13.36 -1.50
N GLN A 18 12.38 -13.78 -0.25
CA GLN A 18 11.97 -15.11 0.20
C GLN A 18 10.46 -15.15 0.52
N ARG A 19 9.74 -14.05 0.34
CA ARG A 19 8.34 -13.90 0.69
C ARG A 19 8.05 -14.17 2.18
N ASP A 20 9.04 -13.95 3.02
CA ASP A 20 8.88 -14.06 4.46
C ASP A 20 8.43 -12.71 5.02
N TYR A 21 7.15 -12.42 4.81
CA TYR A 21 6.58 -11.12 5.19
C TYR A 21 6.55 -10.91 6.70
N ARG A 22 6.44 -11.99 7.46
CA ARG A 22 6.46 -11.89 8.93
C ARG A 22 7.83 -11.47 9.41
N ALA A 23 8.88 -12.11 8.93
CA ALA A 23 10.24 -11.74 9.28
C ALA A 23 10.55 -10.30 8.84
N ALA A 24 10.14 -9.93 7.63
CA ALA A 24 10.33 -8.57 7.12
C ALA A 24 9.63 -7.54 7.99
N LEU A 25 8.37 -7.80 8.39
CA LEU A 25 7.63 -6.89 9.24
C LEU A 25 8.28 -6.75 10.62
N ASP A 26 8.70 -7.86 11.23
CA ASP A 26 9.36 -7.83 12.54
C ASP A 26 10.65 -7.01 12.48
N MET A 27 11.44 -7.16 11.40
CA MET A 27 12.63 -6.35 11.18
C MET A 27 12.30 -4.86 11.08
N LEU A 28 11.30 -4.53 10.25
CA LEU A 28 10.90 -3.13 10.04
C LEU A 28 10.41 -2.48 11.32
N GLU A 29 9.66 -3.23 12.15
CA GLU A 29 9.14 -2.71 13.41
C GLU A 29 10.23 -2.45 14.44
N SER A 30 11.34 -3.20 14.37
CA SER A 30 12.47 -3.03 15.30
C SER A 30 13.53 -2.06 14.78
N MET A 31 13.45 -1.61 13.53
CA MET A 31 14.46 -0.72 12.96
C MET A 31 14.34 0.69 13.50
N GLU A 32 15.48 1.26 13.84
CA GLU A 32 15.59 2.69 14.10
C GLU A 32 16.12 3.35 12.84
N VAL A 33 15.32 4.25 12.28
CA VAL A 33 15.67 4.96 11.06
C VAL A 33 15.63 6.46 11.29
N VAL A 34 16.46 7.18 10.57
CA VAL A 34 16.57 8.64 10.67
C VAL A 34 16.38 9.23 9.29
N GLY A 35 15.60 10.31 9.22
CA GLY A 35 15.31 11.02 7.99
C GLY A 35 13.98 10.61 7.40
N GLU A 36 13.36 11.54 6.68
CA GLU A 36 12.02 11.32 6.12
C GLU A 36 12.00 10.18 5.11
N ASP A 37 13.01 10.10 4.24
CA ASP A 37 13.06 9.06 3.21
C ASP A 37 13.14 7.67 3.81
N ALA A 38 13.96 7.50 4.84
CA ALA A 38 14.10 6.21 5.52
C ALA A 38 12.84 5.87 6.31
N CYS A 39 12.24 6.85 6.98
CA CYS A 39 10.98 6.65 7.71
C CYS A 39 9.85 6.28 6.75
N TYR A 40 9.75 6.97 5.62
CA TYR A 40 8.77 6.64 4.58
C TYR A 40 8.97 5.20 4.09
N ARG A 41 10.21 4.84 3.74
CA ARG A 41 10.51 3.50 3.24
C ARG A 41 10.13 2.42 4.25
N ARG A 42 10.48 2.62 5.52
CA ARG A 42 10.13 1.67 6.57
C ARG A 42 8.62 1.52 6.69
N ASP A 43 7.89 2.63 6.75
CA ASP A 43 6.45 2.60 6.95
C ASP A 43 5.71 2.01 5.75
N ILE A 44 6.12 2.34 4.52
CA ILE A 44 5.46 1.80 3.33
C ILE A 44 5.76 0.30 3.16
N GLN A 45 6.97 -0.14 3.46
CA GLN A 45 7.30 -1.56 3.43
C GLN A 45 6.58 -2.33 4.53
N ALA A 46 6.46 -1.75 5.72
CA ALA A 46 5.69 -2.37 6.81
C ALA A 46 4.21 -2.49 6.45
N ALA A 47 3.64 -1.47 5.83
CA ALA A 47 2.26 -1.52 5.35
C ALA A 47 2.07 -2.63 4.32
N ALA A 48 2.98 -2.75 3.36
CA ALA A 48 2.91 -3.79 2.35
C ALA A 48 3.01 -5.19 2.96
N CYS A 49 3.89 -5.38 3.94
CA CYS A 49 4.00 -6.65 4.66
C CYS A 49 2.73 -6.98 5.43
N ALA A 50 2.17 -6.00 6.13
CA ALA A 50 0.92 -6.17 6.88
C ALA A 50 -0.23 -6.56 5.95
N ASP A 51 -0.30 -5.94 4.77
CA ASP A 51 -1.29 -6.30 3.76
C ASP A 51 -1.17 -7.77 3.34
N ARG A 52 0.06 -8.21 3.06
CA ARG A 52 0.31 -9.60 2.67
C ARG A 52 -0.04 -10.60 3.77
N LEU A 53 0.08 -10.19 5.02
CA LEU A 53 -0.25 -11.02 6.17
C LEU A 53 -1.72 -10.95 6.57
N GLY A 54 -2.52 -10.13 5.90
CA GLY A 54 -3.92 -9.93 6.25
C GLY A 54 -4.15 -9.07 7.48
N LEU A 55 -3.13 -8.33 7.92
CA LEU A 55 -3.19 -7.45 9.09
C LEU A 55 -3.62 -6.06 8.63
N TYR A 56 -4.88 -5.93 8.20
CA TYR A 56 -5.36 -4.73 7.54
C TYR A 56 -5.38 -3.48 8.42
N PRO A 57 -5.78 -3.53 9.70
CA PRO A 57 -5.67 -2.34 10.56
C PRO A 57 -4.24 -1.84 10.70
N LEU A 58 -3.28 -2.76 10.79
CA LEU A 58 -1.86 -2.40 10.87
C LEU A 58 -1.37 -1.84 9.55
N CYS A 59 -1.80 -2.41 8.43
CA CYS A 59 -1.50 -1.87 7.10
C CYS A 59 -1.97 -0.42 6.98
N GLU A 60 -3.19 -0.15 7.39
CA GLU A 60 -3.75 1.21 7.36
C GLU A 60 -2.94 2.17 8.22
N GLU A 61 -2.54 1.75 9.41
CA GLU A 61 -1.74 2.56 10.32
C GLU A 61 -0.39 2.94 9.71
N TYR A 62 0.35 1.98 9.19
CA TYR A 62 1.65 2.24 8.58
C TYR A 62 1.54 3.06 7.28
N ALA A 63 0.55 2.76 6.46
CA ALA A 63 0.33 3.51 5.23
C ALA A 63 -0.06 4.96 5.52
N THR A 64 -0.83 5.21 6.57
CA THR A 64 -1.19 6.55 7.01
C THR A 64 0.03 7.31 7.50
N ARG A 65 0.94 6.66 8.23
CA ARG A 65 2.21 7.26 8.61
C ARG A 65 3.04 7.63 7.39
N ALA A 66 3.13 6.71 6.43
CA ALA A 66 3.87 6.99 5.19
C ALA A 66 3.30 8.19 4.46
N HIS A 67 1.98 8.31 4.40
CA HIS A 67 1.30 9.43 3.78
C HIS A 67 1.60 10.76 4.49
N SER A 68 1.87 10.73 5.79
CA SER A 68 2.16 11.94 6.56
C SER A 68 3.42 12.68 6.09
N TYR A 69 4.28 12.01 5.31
CA TYR A 69 5.49 12.63 4.76
C TYR A 69 5.22 13.39 3.45
N GLY A 70 4.01 13.33 2.91
CA GLY A 70 3.59 14.09 1.74
C GLY A 70 2.71 13.29 0.80
N ASP A 71 2.19 13.98 -0.21
CA ASP A 71 1.27 13.42 -1.21
C ASP A 71 1.98 12.97 -2.49
N ASP A 72 3.30 13.03 -2.52
CA ASP A 72 4.11 12.82 -3.74
C ASP A 72 4.05 11.39 -4.24
N MET A 73 3.77 10.44 -3.36
CA MET A 73 3.76 9.01 -3.69
C MET A 73 2.35 8.46 -3.73
N ALA A 74 2.08 7.64 -4.74
CA ALA A 74 0.77 7.01 -4.91
C ALA A 74 0.53 5.84 -3.95
N ASP A 75 1.59 5.13 -3.57
CA ASP A 75 1.48 3.87 -2.82
C ASP A 75 0.70 3.97 -1.51
N PRO A 76 0.86 5.03 -0.68
CA PRO A 76 0.09 5.11 0.55
C PRO A 76 -1.43 5.15 0.31
N PHE A 77 -1.88 5.87 -0.72
CA PHE A 77 -3.31 5.93 -1.05
C PHE A 77 -3.86 4.56 -1.40
N ALA A 78 -3.13 3.82 -2.23
CA ALA A 78 -3.56 2.48 -2.65
C ALA A 78 -3.63 1.52 -1.45
N LEU A 79 -2.63 1.56 -0.58
CA LEU A 79 -2.59 0.67 0.59
C LEU A 79 -3.65 1.03 1.63
N ILE A 80 -3.89 2.31 1.88
CA ILE A 80 -4.95 2.74 2.80
C ILE A 80 -6.31 2.30 2.27
N ALA A 81 -6.58 2.58 1.00
CA ALA A 81 -7.86 2.22 0.38
C ALA A 81 -8.07 0.70 0.41
N ARG A 82 -7.04 -0.07 0.09
CA ARG A 82 -7.12 -1.53 0.13
C ARG A 82 -7.38 -2.03 1.55
N ALA A 83 -6.67 -1.52 2.53
CA ALA A 83 -6.84 -1.93 3.93
C ALA A 83 -8.23 -1.59 4.44
N GLN A 84 -8.75 -0.42 4.11
CA GLN A 84 -10.11 -0.03 4.49
C GLN A 84 -11.16 -0.91 3.81
N ARG A 85 -11.01 -1.14 2.50
CA ARG A 85 -11.94 -2.00 1.77
C ARG A 85 -11.97 -3.42 2.35
N ARG A 86 -10.80 -3.96 2.68
CA ARG A 86 -10.68 -5.30 3.28
C ARG A 86 -11.30 -5.38 4.68
N GLN A 87 -11.42 -4.25 5.37
CA GLN A 87 -12.09 -4.18 6.66
C GLN A 87 -13.59 -3.92 6.53
N GLY A 88 -14.11 -3.84 5.31
CA GLY A 88 -15.51 -3.55 5.05
C GLY A 88 -15.84 -2.06 5.01
N LEU A 89 -14.85 -1.20 5.12
CA LEU A 89 -15.02 0.26 5.11
C LEU A 89 -14.95 0.77 3.67
N VAL A 90 -15.90 0.34 2.83
CA VAL A 90 -15.85 0.56 1.38
C VAL A 90 -16.06 2.04 1.03
N VAL A 91 -16.94 2.74 1.75
CA VAL A 91 -17.20 4.17 1.51
C VAL A 91 -15.95 4.99 1.82
N GLU A 92 -15.31 4.71 2.94
CA GLU A 92 -14.06 5.37 3.34
C GLU A 92 -12.95 5.05 2.35
N ALA A 93 -12.84 3.80 1.93
CA ALA A 93 -11.86 3.39 0.93
C ALA A 93 -12.06 4.11 -0.40
N GLN A 94 -13.30 4.26 -0.84
CA GLN A 94 -13.62 5.02 -2.04
C GLN A 94 -13.14 6.46 -1.93
N ALA A 95 -13.38 7.11 -0.80
CA ALA A 95 -12.97 8.50 -0.60
C ALA A 95 -11.45 8.66 -0.68
N VAL A 96 -10.70 7.75 -0.07
CA VAL A 96 -9.24 7.76 -0.13
C VAL A 96 -8.74 7.52 -1.55
N ALA A 97 -9.31 6.54 -2.24
CA ALA A 97 -8.93 6.23 -3.62
C ALA A 97 -9.23 7.39 -4.56
N MET A 98 -10.37 8.06 -4.40
CA MET A 98 -10.71 9.23 -5.21
C MET A 98 -9.74 10.38 -4.98
N ALA A 99 -9.38 10.65 -3.71
CA ALA A 99 -8.39 11.67 -3.39
C ALA A 99 -7.03 11.33 -4.02
N GLY A 100 -6.64 10.07 -3.94
CA GLY A 100 -5.40 9.59 -4.55
C GLY A 100 -5.40 9.74 -6.07
N MET A 101 -6.51 9.46 -6.74
CA MET A 101 -6.62 9.61 -8.19
C MET A 101 -6.54 11.07 -8.65
N ARG A 102 -6.97 12.02 -7.83
CA ARG A 102 -6.81 13.43 -8.18
C ARG A 102 -5.35 13.85 -8.23
N LEU A 103 -4.54 13.29 -7.34
CA LEU A 103 -3.11 13.59 -7.25
C LEU A 103 -2.27 12.72 -8.19
N HIS A 104 -2.71 11.49 -8.42
CA HIS A 104 -1.98 10.48 -9.18
C HIS A 104 -2.90 9.83 -10.21
N PRO A 105 -3.36 10.57 -11.24
CA PRO A 105 -4.38 10.07 -12.17
C PRO A 105 -3.92 8.90 -13.03
N GLN A 106 -2.62 8.61 -13.08
CA GLN A 106 -2.08 7.49 -13.86
C GLN A 106 -1.75 6.27 -12.99
N SER A 107 -2.02 6.33 -11.68
CA SER A 107 -1.71 5.21 -10.78
C SER A 107 -2.69 4.06 -11.03
N HIS A 108 -2.19 2.96 -11.56
CA HIS A 108 -3.00 1.77 -11.80
C HIS A 108 -3.38 1.06 -10.49
N GLU A 109 -2.56 1.15 -9.46
CA GLU A 109 -2.87 0.55 -8.16
C GLU A 109 -4.03 1.25 -7.47
N ILE A 110 -4.04 2.60 -7.46
CA ILE A 110 -5.16 3.37 -6.89
C ILE A 110 -6.42 3.12 -7.72
N ALA A 111 -6.28 3.14 -9.06
CA ALA A 111 -7.41 2.90 -9.95
C ALA A 111 -8.02 1.52 -9.73
N ARG A 112 -7.20 0.52 -9.48
CA ARG A 112 -7.67 -0.83 -9.17
C ARG A 112 -8.52 -0.83 -7.88
N GLU A 113 -8.02 -0.21 -6.83
CA GLU A 113 -8.76 -0.16 -5.56
C GLU A 113 -10.06 0.65 -5.69
N LEU A 114 -10.03 1.76 -6.42
CA LEU A 114 -11.24 2.54 -6.68
C LEU A 114 -12.26 1.74 -7.48
N THR A 115 -11.80 1.02 -8.51
CA THR A 115 -12.68 0.15 -9.29
C THR A 115 -13.36 -0.89 -8.40
N LEU A 116 -12.60 -1.55 -7.54
CA LEU A 116 -13.16 -2.56 -6.63
C LEU A 116 -14.18 -1.95 -5.67
N CYS A 117 -13.90 -0.77 -5.14
CA CYS A 117 -14.84 -0.07 -4.26
C CYS A 117 -16.15 0.26 -4.98
N LEU A 118 -16.05 0.78 -6.21
CA LEU A 118 -17.21 1.16 -6.99
C LEU A 118 -18.08 -0.06 -7.34
N VAL A 119 -17.44 -1.18 -7.68
CA VAL A 119 -18.15 -2.43 -7.96
C VAL A 119 -18.87 -2.93 -6.70
N GLU A 120 -18.21 -2.92 -5.56
CA GLU A 120 -18.83 -3.35 -4.29
C GLU A 120 -20.00 -2.44 -3.89
N LEU A 121 -19.96 -1.16 -4.27
CA LEU A 121 -21.05 -0.20 -4.02
C LEU A 121 -22.16 -0.26 -5.08
N GLY A 122 -22.04 -1.14 -6.06
CA GLY A 122 -23.02 -1.28 -7.14
C GLY A 122 -22.94 -0.20 -8.20
N ARG A 123 -21.86 0.58 -8.23
CA ARG A 123 -21.65 1.70 -9.14
C ARG A 123 -20.78 1.29 -10.33
N CYS A 124 -21.21 0.25 -11.04
CA CYS A 124 -20.41 -0.38 -12.08
C CYS A 124 -20.15 0.55 -13.28
N GLU A 125 -21.10 1.41 -13.61
CA GLU A 125 -20.91 2.35 -14.75
C GLU A 125 -19.78 3.34 -14.46
N GLU A 126 -19.68 3.81 -13.23
CA GLU A 126 -18.60 4.72 -12.81
C GLU A 126 -17.26 4.00 -12.75
N ALA A 127 -17.28 2.68 -12.52
CA ALA A 127 -16.06 1.88 -12.46
C ALA A 127 -15.40 1.69 -13.84
N LEU A 128 -16.16 1.75 -14.93
CA LEU A 128 -15.63 1.46 -16.27
C LEU A 128 -14.44 2.34 -16.67
N PRO A 129 -14.53 3.68 -16.63
CA PRO A 129 -13.39 4.51 -17.00
C PRO A 129 -12.21 4.36 -16.06
N VAL A 130 -12.46 4.11 -14.76
CA VAL A 130 -11.41 3.91 -13.77
C VAL A 130 -10.69 2.58 -14.01
N SER A 131 -11.44 1.54 -14.37
CA SER A 131 -10.86 0.23 -14.67
C SER A 131 -9.92 0.28 -15.87
N GLN A 132 -10.13 1.19 -16.79
CA GLN A 132 -9.23 1.35 -17.94
C GLN A 132 -7.84 1.82 -17.48
N VAL A 133 -7.78 2.73 -16.51
CA VAL A 133 -6.49 3.15 -15.93
C VAL A 133 -5.81 1.98 -15.23
N ALA A 134 -6.57 1.17 -14.49
CA ALA A 134 -6.02 -0.01 -13.82
C ALA A 134 -5.43 -1.02 -14.80
N ILE A 135 -6.11 -1.26 -15.92
CA ILE A 135 -5.67 -2.20 -16.97
C ILE A 135 -4.40 -1.68 -17.65
N ASN A 136 -4.29 -0.38 -17.88
CA ASN A 136 -3.14 0.22 -18.55
C ASN A 136 -1.82 -0.04 -17.79
N GLY A 137 -1.88 -0.40 -16.50
CA GLY A 137 -0.71 -0.80 -15.74
C GLY A 137 -0.17 -2.19 -16.09
N PHE A 138 -0.89 -2.95 -16.96
CA PHE A 138 -0.52 -4.31 -17.35
C PHE A 138 -0.51 -4.44 -18.86
N PRO A 139 0.41 -3.77 -19.57
CA PRO A 139 0.39 -3.73 -21.04
C PRO A 139 0.56 -5.11 -21.69
N ASP A 140 1.21 -6.05 -21.01
CA ASP A 140 1.45 -7.38 -21.53
C ASP A 140 0.18 -8.23 -21.61
N ASN A 141 -0.90 -7.78 -21.01
CA ASN A 141 -2.20 -8.45 -21.05
C ASN A 141 -3.11 -7.95 -22.17
N VAL A 142 -2.60 -7.12 -23.05
CA VAL A 142 -3.36 -6.42 -24.08
C VAL A 142 -3.08 -7.04 -25.45
N GLU A 143 -3.12 -8.32 -25.58
CA GLU A 143 -3.03 -8.95 -26.90
C GLU A 143 -4.38 -9.41 -27.41
#